data_a21aaac09e3793467f67c24f57f38a69
#
_entry.id   a21aaac09e3793467f67c24f57f38a69
#
_cell.length_a   1.000
_cell.length_b   1.000
_cell.length_c   1.000
_cell.angle_alpha   90.00
_cell.angle_beta   90.00
_cell.angle_gamma   90.00
#
_symmetry.space_group_name_H-M   'P 1'
#
loop_
_entity.id
_entity.type
_entity.pdbx_description
1 polymer ?
#
loop_
_entity_poly.entity_id
_entity_poly.type
_entity_poly.pdbx_seq_one_letter_code
_entity_poly.pdbx_strand_id
1 'polypeptide(L)'
;MVDTFCVGLSALRDLAEDPSITVPILSHCCFGASWTVSQYQGISSFVLTKLTRLCGADMMLLEAPYGKFDITVAKYIKNLIACTGKFYNLKPTLPFMGGGVIPGLVPTILDAAGYDCMLGVGAGIHGHPMGPAAGAKAFRQAIDAYMNHENLRDAAKTHEELRVAIEKWGIYGENNLKNLYKI
;
A
#
# COMPACT_ATOMS: atom_id res chain seq x y z
N MET A 1 12.36 8.67 2.66
CA MET A 1 11.72 8.10 1.44
C MET A 1 12.56 8.48 0.24
N VAL A 2 12.75 7.56 -0.68
CA VAL A 2 13.58 7.72 -1.90
C VAL A 2 12.72 7.34 -3.11
N ASP A 3 12.64 8.21 -4.12
CA ASP A 3 12.02 7.91 -5.42
C ASP A 3 12.99 7.10 -6.28
N THR A 4 13.11 5.82 -5.96
CA THR A 4 14.18 4.91 -6.41
C THR A 4 14.36 4.89 -7.93
N PHE A 5 13.26 4.86 -8.69
CA PHE A 5 13.37 4.79 -10.15
C PHE A 5 13.64 6.14 -10.83
N CYS A 6 13.57 7.24 -10.07
CA CYS A 6 14.00 8.56 -10.52
C CYS A 6 15.51 8.79 -10.29
N VAL A 7 16.02 8.36 -9.12
CA VAL A 7 17.42 8.57 -8.74
C VAL A 7 18.34 7.41 -9.11
N GLY A 8 17.77 6.24 -9.34
CA GLY A 8 18.48 5.01 -9.71
C GLY A 8 18.73 4.06 -8.53
N LEU A 9 18.85 2.78 -8.87
CA LEU A 9 19.12 1.71 -7.89
C LEU A 9 20.47 1.85 -7.20
N SER A 10 21.47 2.41 -7.89
CA SER A 10 22.81 2.66 -7.31
C SER A 10 22.72 3.67 -6.18
N ALA A 11 21.99 4.78 -6.36
CA ALA A 11 21.81 5.79 -5.31
C ALA A 11 21.06 5.22 -4.09
N LEU A 12 20.08 4.33 -4.29
CA LEU A 12 19.42 3.64 -3.19
C LEU A 12 20.41 2.75 -2.42
N ARG A 13 21.26 2.03 -3.15
CA ARG A 13 22.28 1.16 -2.55
C ARG A 13 23.33 1.96 -1.77
N ASP A 14 23.81 3.05 -2.34
CA ASP A 14 24.78 3.94 -1.66
C ASP A 14 24.21 4.46 -0.34
N LEU A 15 22.91 4.84 -0.31
CA LEU A 15 22.24 5.24 0.92
C LEU A 15 22.10 4.09 1.92
N ALA A 16 21.79 2.88 1.46
CA ALA A 16 21.62 1.73 2.33
C ALA A 16 22.93 1.22 2.93
N GLU A 17 24.05 1.46 2.24
CA GLU A 17 25.41 1.08 2.69
C GLU A 17 26.08 2.20 3.50
N ASP A 18 25.51 3.43 3.55
CA ASP A 18 26.07 4.55 4.32
C ASP A 18 25.79 4.34 5.83
N PRO A 19 26.85 4.15 6.66
CA PRO A 19 26.68 3.90 8.08
C PRO A 19 26.14 5.11 8.87
N SER A 20 26.10 6.30 8.27
CA SER A 20 25.48 7.48 8.89
C SER A 20 23.95 7.48 8.79
N ILE A 21 23.37 6.67 7.89
CA ILE A 21 21.94 6.51 7.73
C ILE A 21 21.43 5.46 8.72
N THR A 22 20.83 5.91 9.81
CA THR A 22 20.35 5.07 10.91
C THR A 22 18.83 4.91 10.98
N VAL A 23 18.13 5.37 9.94
CA VAL A 23 16.66 5.29 9.84
C VAL A 23 16.25 4.37 8.69
N PRO A 24 15.08 3.71 8.77
CA PRO A 24 14.60 2.87 7.68
C PRO A 24 14.41 3.64 6.37
N ILE A 25 14.79 3.01 5.28
CA ILE A 25 14.68 3.56 3.93
C ILE A 25 13.42 3.04 3.25
N LEU A 26 12.47 3.95 2.99
CA LEU A 26 11.29 3.67 2.16
C LEU A 26 11.58 3.98 0.70
N SER A 27 11.54 2.95 -0.14
CA SER A 27 11.57 3.09 -1.59
C SER A 27 10.17 3.38 -2.12
N HIS A 28 10.02 4.49 -2.83
CA HIS A 28 8.79 4.85 -3.53
C HIS A 28 8.86 4.42 -5.00
N CYS A 29 7.76 3.89 -5.53
CA CYS A 29 7.68 3.37 -6.90
C CYS A 29 7.46 4.47 -7.97
N CYS A 30 7.65 5.74 -7.64
CA CYS A 30 7.53 6.85 -8.57
C CYS A 30 8.34 6.57 -9.85
N PHE A 31 7.77 6.93 -11.01
CA PHE A 31 8.34 6.63 -12.32
C PHE A 31 8.41 5.16 -12.72
N GLY A 32 8.08 4.21 -11.82
CA GLY A 32 8.11 2.77 -12.09
C GLY A 32 7.20 2.32 -13.24
N ALA A 33 6.11 3.05 -13.49
CA ALA A 33 5.21 2.78 -14.61
C ALA A 33 5.93 2.85 -15.97
N SER A 34 6.91 3.74 -16.13
CA SER A 34 7.72 3.85 -17.37
C SER A 34 8.44 2.55 -17.73
N TRP A 35 8.68 1.68 -16.75
CA TRP A 35 9.36 0.40 -16.92
C TRP A 35 8.40 -0.78 -17.05
N THR A 36 7.16 -0.64 -16.55
CA THR A 36 6.27 -1.79 -16.33
C THR A 36 5.03 -1.85 -17.20
N VAL A 37 4.65 -0.75 -17.89
CA VAL A 37 3.36 -0.67 -18.60
C VAL A 37 3.44 -1.03 -20.08
N SER A 38 4.64 -1.03 -20.68
CA SER A 38 4.78 -1.38 -22.10
C SER A 38 4.40 -2.84 -22.36
N GLN A 39 3.67 -3.07 -23.46
CA GLN A 39 3.30 -4.42 -23.89
C GLN A 39 4.43 -5.12 -24.67
N TYR A 40 5.39 -4.36 -25.19
CA TYR A 40 6.41 -4.88 -26.10
C TYR A 40 7.76 -5.06 -25.43
N GLN A 41 8.09 -4.21 -24.47
CA GLN A 41 9.36 -4.27 -23.74
C GLN A 41 9.20 -3.65 -22.37
N GLY A 42 9.99 -4.09 -21.41
CA GLY A 42 9.96 -3.54 -20.07
C GLY A 42 10.46 -4.53 -19.04
N ILE A 43 10.36 -4.13 -17.78
CA ILE A 43 10.73 -4.95 -16.63
C ILE A 43 9.48 -5.11 -15.77
N SER A 44 9.17 -6.33 -15.35
CA SER A 44 8.01 -6.54 -14.48
C SER A 44 8.19 -5.86 -13.13
N SER A 45 7.10 -5.36 -12.53
CA SER A 45 7.12 -4.79 -11.17
C SER A 45 7.67 -5.78 -10.13
N PHE A 46 7.44 -7.07 -10.31
CA PHE A 46 8.04 -8.13 -9.50
C PHE A 46 9.57 -8.08 -9.49
N VAL A 47 10.19 -7.96 -10.66
CA VAL A 47 11.65 -7.88 -10.79
C VAL A 47 12.15 -6.56 -10.20
N LEU A 48 11.50 -5.44 -10.50
CA LEU A 48 11.87 -4.14 -9.95
C LEU A 48 11.80 -4.13 -8.41
N THR A 49 10.75 -4.73 -7.82
CA THR A 49 10.63 -4.87 -6.37
C THR A 49 11.77 -5.71 -5.78
N LYS A 50 12.15 -6.82 -6.43
CA LYS A 50 13.30 -7.62 -5.99
C LYS A 50 14.62 -6.86 -6.09
N LEU A 51 14.84 -6.11 -7.17
CA LEU A 51 16.05 -5.28 -7.32
C LEU A 51 16.11 -4.18 -6.25
N THR A 52 14.99 -3.53 -5.97
CA THR A 52 14.88 -2.52 -4.89
C THR A 52 15.22 -3.12 -3.53
N ARG A 53 14.69 -4.32 -3.23
CA ARG A 53 15.02 -5.06 -2.00
C ARG A 53 16.51 -5.44 -1.95
N LEU A 54 17.07 -5.88 -3.07
CA LEU A 54 18.50 -6.23 -3.18
C LEU A 54 19.42 -5.01 -2.93
N CYS A 55 18.94 -3.81 -3.29
CA CYS A 55 19.65 -2.55 -3.05
C CYS A 55 19.48 -2.00 -1.62
N GLY A 56 18.78 -2.73 -0.73
CA GLY A 56 18.75 -2.40 0.70
C GLY A 56 17.55 -1.56 1.15
N ALA A 57 16.46 -1.49 0.38
CA ALA A 57 15.22 -0.86 0.86
C ALA A 57 14.61 -1.64 2.02
N ASP A 58 14.35 -0.98 3.14
CA ASP A 58 13.66 -1.55 4.31
C ASP A 58 12.15 -1.64 4.08
N MET A 59 11.60 -0.67 3.35
CA MET A 59 10.19 -0.59 2.99
C MET A 59 10.03 -0.31 1.50
N MET A 60 8.99 -0.87 0.89
CA MET A 60 8.68 -0.65 -0.52
C MET A 60 7.22 -0.24 -0.68
N LEU A 61 6.98 0.91 -1.30
CA LEU A 61 5.63 1.31 -1.68
C LEU A 61 5.15 0.43 -2.83
N LEU A 62 4.05 -0.28 -2.58
CA LEU A 62 3.31 -1.07 -3.55
C LEU A 62 1.97 -0.41 -3.86
N GLU A 63 1.57 -0.48 -5.10
CA GLU A 63 0.25 -0.03 -5.52
C GLU A 63 -0.82 -0.95 -4.91
N ALA A 64 -1.75 -0.37 -4.15
CA ALA A 64 -2.86 -1.13 -3.58
C ALA A 64 -3.82 -1.59 -4.68
N PRO A 65 -4.29 -2.85 -4.65
CA PRO A 65 -5.33 -3.28 -5.56
C PRO A 65 -6.63 -2.51 -5.29
N TYR A 66 -7.42 -2.31 -6.34
CA TYR A 66 -8.71 -1.60 -6.26
C TYR A 66 -8.63 -0.13 -5.80
N GLY A 67 -7.44 0.42 -5.66
CA GLY A 67 -7.19 1.83 -5.39
C GLY A 67 -7.24 2.67 -6.67
N LYS A 68 -6.35 3.68 -6.76
CA LYS A 68 -6.31 4.57 -7.92
C LYS A 68 -5.57 3.99 -9.13
N PHE A 69 -4.77 2.95 -8.94
CA PHE A 69 -4.00 2.33 -10.00
C PHE A 69 -4.71 1.09 -10.53
N ASP A 70 -4.63 0.89 -11.84
CA ASP A 70 -5.14 -0.32 -12.50
C ASP A 70 -4.12 -1.45 -12.37
N ILE A 71 -4.10 -2.06 -11.20
CA ILE A 71 -3.24 -3.21 -10.90
C ILE A 71 -4.11 -4.45 -10.67
N THR A 72 -3.77 -5.55 -11.34
CA THR A 72 -4.45 -6.81 -11.09
C THR A 72 -4.04 -7.40 -9.74
N VAL A 73 -4.96 -8.13 -9.09
CA VAL A 73 -4.68 -8.82 -7.82
C VAL A 73 -3.48 -9.74 -7.96
N ALA A 74 -3.36 -10.45 -9.08
CA ALA A 74 -2.22 -11.34 -9.34
C ALA A 74 -0.88 -10.58 -9.36
N LYS A 75 -0.84 -9.38 -9.96
CA LYS A 75 0.35 -8.51 -9.96
C LYS A 75 0.66 -8.01 -8.55
N TYR A 76 -0.36 -7.62 -7.79
CA TYR A 76 -0.24 -7.19 -6.40
C TYR A 76 0.36 -8.31 -5.52
N ILE A 77 -0.21 -9.52 -5.57
CA ILE A 77 0.30 -10.68 -4.80
C ILE A 77 1.75 -11.02 -5.17
N LYS A 78 2.10 -10.97 -6.47
CA LYS A 78 3.49 -11.17 -6.90
C LYS A 78 4.44 -10.14 -6.29
N ASN A 79 4.04 -8.87 -6.22
CA ASN A 79 4.85 -7.82 -5.61
C ASN A 79 4.99 -8.00 -4.09
N LEU A 80 3.93 -8.44 -3.39
CA LEU A 80 4.01 -8.84 -1.97
C LEU A 80 5.02 -9.97 -1.76
N ILE A 81 4.96 -11.02 -2.60
CA ILE A 81 5.93 -12.13 -2.55
C ILE A 81 7.35 -11.63 -2.82
N ALA A 82 7.54 -10.66 -3.72
CA ALA A 82 8.85 -10.07 -3.97
C ALA A 82 9.42 -9.34 -2.74
N CYS A 83 8.56 -8.66 -1.96
CA CYS A 83 8.95 -8.01 -0.71
C CYS A 83 9.26 -9.01 0.39
N THR A 84 8.35 -9.95 0.66
CA THR A 84 8.36 -10.76 1.89
C THR A 84 8.89 -12.17 1.72
N GLY A 85 8.82 -12.72 0.50
CA GLY A 85 9.22 -14.09 0.21
C GLY A 85 10.72 -14.35 0.46
N LYS A 86 11.09 -15.62 0.58
CA LYS A 86 12.50 -16.01 0.73
C LYS A 86 13.31 -15.55 -0.47
N PHE A 87 14.37 -14.80 -0.23
CA PHE A 87 15.29 -14.29 -1.24
C PHE A 87 16.72 -14.36 -0.71
N TYR A 88 17.39 -15.50 -0.93
CA TYR A 88 18.68 -15.82 -0.34
C TYR A 88 18.71 -15.61 1.18
N ASN A 89 19.64 -14.81 1.69
CA ASN A 89 19.80 -14.41 3.10
C ASN A 89 19.26 -13.00 3.39
N LEU A 90 18.61 -12.35 2.42
CA LEU A 90 18.06 -11.01 2.62
C LEU A 90 16.81 -11.05 3.51
N LYS A 91 16.74 -10.11 4.44
CA LYS A 91 15.54 -9.89 5.25
C LYS A 91 14.34 -9.50 4.37
N PRO A 92 13.11 -9.78 4.80
CA PRO A 92 11.92 -9.22 4.18
C PRO A 92 11.97 -7.69 4.15
N THR A 93 11.46 -7.11 3.07
CA THR A 93 11.19 -5.67 2.97
C THR A 93 9.74 -5.45 3.36
N LEU A 94 9.45 -4.47 4.23
CA LEU A 94 8.09 -4.18 4.69
C LEU A 94 7.24 -3.63 3.54
N PRO A 95 6.13 -4.30 3.15
CA PRO A 95 5.22 -3.76 2.14
C PRO A 95 4.50 -2.52 2.67
N PHE A 96 4.49 -1.46 1.87
CA PHE A 96 3.77 -0.22 2.15
C PHE A 96 2.71 -0.02 1.07
N MET A 97 1.46 -0.32 1.36
CA MET A 97 0.38 -0.20 0.39
C MET A 97 -0.12 1.23 0.29
N GLY A 98 -0.07 1.77 -0.92
CA GLY A 98 -0.51 3.13 -1.20
C GLY A 98 -1.31 3.25 -2.50
N GLY A 99 -1.85 4.46 -2.73
CA GLY A 99 -2.55 4.77 -3.97
C GLY A 99 -4.05 4.50 -3.94
N GLY A 100 -4.79 5.26 -3.12
CA GLY A 100 -6.25 5.21 -3.08
C GLY A 100 -6.82 4.24 -2.04
N VAL A 101 -6.05 3.94 -1.01
CA VAL A 101 -6.54 3.14 0.11
C VAL A 101 -7.60 3.91 0.90
N ILE A 102 -8.72 3.25 1.19
CA ILE A 102 -9.86 3.73 1.98
C ILE A 102 -10.14 2.74 3.12
N PRO A 103 -10.86 3.14 4.18
CA PRO A 103 -11.20 2.23 5.29
C PRO A 103 -11.86 0.92 4.83
N GLY A 104 -12.73 0.98 3.81
CA GLY A 104 -13.39 -0.20 3.24
C GLY A 104 -12.48 -1.18 2.49
N LEU A 105 -11.21 -0.83 2.22
CA LEU A 105 -10.20 -1.73 1.62
C LEU A 105 -9.30 -2.41 2.65
N VAL A 106 -9.33 -1.97 3.91
CA VAL A 106 -8.43 -2.47 4.96
C VAL A 106 -8.48 -3.99 5.10
N PRO A 107 -9.65 -4.65 5.21
CA PRO A 107 -9.70 -6.12 5.32
C PRO A 107 -9.02 -6.81 4.14
N THR A 108 -9.33 -6.41 2.92
CA THR A 108 -8.78 -7.01 1.69
C THR A 108 -7.26 -6.89 1.62
N ILE A 109 -6.71 -5.76 2.07
CA ILE A 109 -5.26 -5.54 2.10
C ILE A 109 -4.62 -6.44 3.16
N LEU A 110 -5.19 -6.49 4.37
CA LEU A 110 -4.64 -7.29 5.46
C LEU A 110 -4.76 -8.80 5.22
N ASP A 111 -5.82 -9.26 4.57
CA ASP A 111 -5.96 -10.66 4.14
C ASP A 111 -4.83 -11.09 3.19
N ALA A 112 -4.39 -10.19 2.31
CA ALA A 112 -3.36 -10.49 1.32
C ALA A 112 -1.93 -10.27 1.85
N ALA A 113 -1.70 -9.20 2.61
CA ALA A 113 -0.38 -8.77 3.06
C ALA A 113 0.01 -9.31 4.44
N GLY A 114 -0.96 -9.75 5.25
CA GLY A 114 -0.76 -10.04 6.66
C GLY A 114 -0.64 -8.76 7.49
N TYR A 115 -0.17 -8.91 8.73
CA TYR A 115 -0.09 -7.80 9.69
C TYR A 115 1.21 -6.98 9.57
N ASP A 116 2.26 -7.60 9.03
CA ASP A 116 3.56 -6.93 8.84
C ASP A 116 3.53 -6.09 7.56
N CYS A 117 2.77 -4.99 7.61
CA CYS A 117 2.61 -4.07 6.49
C CYS A 117 2.29 -2.66 6.96
N MET A 118 2.44 -1.68 6.06
CA MET A 118 2.09 -0.29 6.30
C MET A 118 1.02 0.17 5.30
N LEU A 119 0.08 0.98 5.75
CA LEU A 119 -0.97 1.56 4.91
C LEU A 119 -0.69 3.04 4.62
N GLY A 120 -0.52 3.38 3.35
CA GLY A 120 -0.36 4.75 2.84
C GLY A 120 -1.70 5.39 2.50
N VAL A 121 -2.32 6.08 3.46
CA VAL A 121 -3.75 6.43 3.43
C VAL A 121 -4.04 7.93 3.28
N GLY A 122 -3.16 8.69 2.64
CA GLY A 122 -3.27 10.16 2.54
C GLY A 122 -4.66 10.65 2.09
N ALA A 123 -5.11 10.25 0.91
CA ALA A 123 -6.39 10.72 0.37
C ALA A 123 -7.60 10.23 1.18
N GLY A 124 -7.56 9.01 1.72
CA GLY A 124 -8.63 8.47 2.57
C GLY A 124 -8.75 9.20 3.91
N ILE A 125 -7.64 9.74 4.43
CA ILE A 125 -7.64 10.58 5.64
C ILE A 125 -8.12 11.99 5.31
N HIS A 126 -7.45 12.68 4.39
CA HIS A 126 -7.73 14.09 4.11
C HIS A 126 -9.07 14.32 3.43
N GLY A 127 -9.55 13.35 2.65
CA GLY A 127 -10.85 13.43 1.97
C GLY A 127 -12.04 13.01 2.84
N HIS A 128 -11.86 12.70 4.11
CA HIS A 128 -12.97 12.33 4.99
C HIS A 128 -13.95 13.50 5.18
N PRO A 129 -15.30 13.27 5.09
CA PRO A 129 -16.28 14.36 5.20
C PRO A 129 -16.20 15.15 6.52
N MET A 130 -15.82 14.49 7.59
CA MET A 130 -15.66 15.11 8.93
C MET A 130 -14.23 15.62 9.20
N GLY A 131 -13.40 15.72 8.17
CA GLY A 131 -12.02 16.19 8.25
C GLY A 131 -10.98 15.11 8.57
N PRO A 132 -9.67 15.48 8.52
CA PRO A 132 -8.57 14.52 8.60
C PRO A 132 -8.49 13.72 9.92
N ALA A 133 -8.83 14.33 11.05
CA ALA A 133 -8.85 13.63 12.33
C ALA A 133 -9.85 12.48 12.35
N ALA A 134 -11.04 12.69 11.80
CA ALA A 134 -12.06 11.66 11.64
C ALA A 134 -11.61 10.59 10.62
N GLY A 135 -10.95 11.00 9.54
CA GLY A 135 -10.36 10.07 8.58
C GLY A 135 -9.34 9.12 9.21
N ALA A 136 -8.44 9.64 10.04
CA ALA A 136 -7.48 8.83 10.77
C ALA A 136 -8.16 7.85 11.74
N LYS A 137 -9.18 8.31 12.46
CA LYS A 137 -10.00 7.45 13.33
C LYS A 137 -10.71 6.36 12.55
N ALA A 138 -11.33 6.67 11.41
CA ALA A 138 -12.02 5.68 10.56
C ALA A 138 -11.09 4.55 10.12
N PHE A 139 -9.83 4.85 9.76
CA PHE A 139 -8.85 3.82 9.47
C PHE A 139 -8.49 2.98 10.70
N ARG A 140 -8.28 3.62 11.87
CA ARG A 140 -8.01 2.87 13.10
C ARG A 140 -9.16 1.94 13.44
N GLN A 141 -10.40 2.43 13.37
CA GLN A 141 -11.63 1.65 13.60
C GLN A 141 -11.75 0.48 12.62
N ALA A 142 -11.41 0.68 11.34
CA ALA A 142 -11.42 -0.40 10.34
C ALA A 142 -10.37 -1.48 10.64
N ILE A 143 -9.18 -1.08 11.08
CA ILE A 143 -8.11 -2.01 11.48
C ILE A 143 -8.52 -2.78 12.74
N ASP A 144 -9.05 -2.09 13.75
CA ASP A 144 -9.48 -2.71 15.00
C ASP A 144 -10.63 -3.70 14.78
N ALA A 145 -11.61 -3.35 13.94
CA ALA A 145 -12.68 -4.25 13.54
C ALA A 145 -12.12 -5.52 12.88
N TYR A 146 -11.19 -5.37 11.93
CA TYR A 146 -10.55 -6.51 11.28
C TYR A 146 -9.80 -7.40 12.28
N MET A 147 -9.01 -6.79 13.20
CA MET A 147 -8.25 -7.51 14.21
C MET A 147 -9.15 -8.25 15.22
N ASN A 148 -10.35 -7.74 15.46
CA ASN A 148 -11.35 -8.37 16.31
C ASN A 148 -12.29 -9.33 15.55
N HIS A 149 -12.02 -9.61 14.27
CA HIS A 149 -12.88 -10.42 13.40
C HIS A 149 -14.33 -9.89 13.29
N GLU A 150 -14.49 -8.60 13.44
CA GLU A 150 -15.78 -7.90 13.30
C GLU A 150 -15.99 -7.43 11.86
N ASN A 151 -17.22 -7.55 11.35
CA ASN A 151 -17.56 -7.02 10.04
C ASN A 151 -17.57 -5.49 10.08
N LEU A 152 -17.01 -4.83 9.04
CA LEU A 152 -16.93 -3.37 8.98
C LEU A 152 -18.30 -2.67 9.07
N ARG A 153 -19.37 -3.28 8.55
CA ARG A 153 -20.72 -2.71 8.67
C ARG A 153 -21.26 -2.77 10.08
N ASP A 154 -20.92 -3.80 10.83
CA ASP A 154 -21.32 -3.92 12.22
C ASP A 154 -20.53 -2.94 13.08
N ALA A 155 -19.22 -2.85 12.89
CA ALA A 155 -18.38 -1.85 13.54
C ALA A 155 -18.85 -0.41 13.23
N ALA A 156 -19.29 -0.15 12.02
CA ALA A 156 -19.82 1.16 11.61
C ALA A 156 -21.10 1.58 12.32
N LYS A 157 -21.85 0.65 12.95
CA LYS A 157 -23.03 1.00 13.75
C LYS A 157 -22.68 1.73 15.03
N THR A 158 -21.48 1.50 15.56
CA THR A 158 -20.99 2.09 16.82
C THR A 158 -19.87 3.13 16.61
N HIS A 159 -19.33 3.20 15.39
CA HIS A 159 -18.21 4.08 15.03
C HIS A 159 -18.63 5.06 13.92
N GLU A 160 -18.95 6.29 14.30
CA GLU A 160 -19.45 7.29 13.36
C GLU A 160 -18.47 7.62 12.23
N GLU A 161 -17.20 7.77 12.53
CA GLU A 161 -16.18 8.11 11.53
C GLU A 161 -16.06 7.00 10.48
N LEU A 162 -16.07 5.74 10.90
CA LEU A 162 -16.06 4.60 9.99
C LEU A 162 -17.34 4.52 9.16
N ARG A 163 -18.51 4.77 9.78
CA ARG A 163 -19.81 4.82 9.09
C ARG A 163 -19.78 5.85 7.96
N VAL A 164 -19.37 7.08 8.25
CA VAL A 164 -19.30 8.16 7.26
C VAL A 164 -18.30 7.86 6.14
N ALA A 165 -17.18 7.22 6.46
CA ALA A 165 -16.22 6.77 5.46
C ALA A 165 -16.81 5.70 4.52
N ILE A 166 -17.53 4.71 5.07
CA ILE A 166 -18.19 3.66 4.30
C ILE A 166 -19.33 4.22 3.45
N GLU A 167 -20.11 5.16 3.96
CA GLU A 167 -21.18 5.84 3.19
C GLU A 167 -20.61 6.59 1.99
N LYS A 168 -19.45 7.21 2.15
CA LYS A 168 -18.78 7.95 1.09
C LYS A 168 -18.14 7.03 0.04
N TRP A 169 -17.41 6.01 0.46
CA TRP A 169 -16.52 5.25 -0.42
C TRP A 169 -16.92 3.79 -0.62
N GLY A 170 -17.74 3.23 0.28
CA GLY A 170 -18.12 1.82 0.26
C GLY A 170 -17.10 0.87 0.90
N ILE A 171 -17.41 -0.42 0.80
CA ILE A 171 -16.54 -1.53 1.23
C ILE A 171 -16.21 -2.37 -0.02
N TYR A 172 -14.98 -2.83 -0.14
CA TYR A 172 -14.60 -3.72 -1.24
C TYR A 172 -15.36 -5.07 -1.14
N GLY A 173 -15.78 -5.57 -2.30
CA GLY A 173 -16.58 -6.80 -2.39
C GLY A 173 -18.09 -6.56 -2.27
N GLU A 174 -18.52 -5.36 -1.91
CA GLU A 174 -19.92 -4.96 -1.95
C GLU A 174 -20.21 -4.15 -3.23
N ASN A 175 -21.43 -4.21 -3.75
CA ASN A 175 -21.84 -3.53 -5.00
C ASN A 175 -21.71 -1.99 -4.97
N ASN A 176 -21.33 -1.42 -3.86
CA ASN A 176 -21.31 0.02 -3.59
C ASN A 176 -19.91 0.63 -3.51
N LEU A 177 -18.86 -0.08 -3.87
CA LEU A 177 -17.50 0.50 -3.84
C LEU A 177 -17.40 1.63 -4.86
N LYS A 178 -17.28 2.85 -4.38
CA LYS A 178 -17.06 4.03 -5.21
C LYS A 178 -15.54 4.24 -5.33
N ASN A 179 -15.05 4.15 -6.55
CA ASN A 179 -13.64 4.49 -6.81
C ASN A 179 -13.42 5.97 -6.47
N LEU A 180 -12.44 6.26 -5.60
CA LEU A 180 -12.03 7.61 -5.20
C LEU A 180 -11.68 8.53 -6.39
N TYR A 181 -11.35 7.94 -7.54
CA TYR A 181 -10.77 8.62 -8.70
C TYR A 181 -11.59 8.45 -9.98
N LYS A 182 -12.77 7.83 -9.95
CA LYS A 182 -13.73 7.98 -11.03
C LYS A 182 -14.42 9.33 -10.86
N ILE A 183 -13.89 10.31 -11.56
CA ILE A 183 -14.53 11.58 -11.88
C ILE A 183 -15.59 11.31 -12.95
#